data_ba131b5a2aab89989aca41e2db0aa0c2
#
_entry.id   ba131b5a2aab89989aca41e2db0aa0c2
#
_cell.length_a   1.000
_cell.length_b   1.000
_cell.length_c   1.000
_cell.angle_alpha   90.00
_cell.angle_beta   90.00
_cell.angle_gamma   90.00
#
_symmetry.space_group_name_H-M   'P 1'
#
loop_
_entity.id
_entity.type
_entity.pdbx_description
1 polymer ?
#
loop_
_entity_poly.entity_id
_entity_poly.type
_entity_poly.pdbx_seq_one_letter_code
_entity_poly.pdbx_strand_id
1 'polypeptide(L)'
;MPYLVAATFFMEYLDTTVIATALPQMAHTFGVGPNALSLGMTAYMLALAVFIPISGWIADRYGSRTVFGSAIVIFTGASVLCGLSNGVATFTAARLLQGIGGAMMVPVGRMIVVRSTEKARLMRAIATITWPGIVAPVVGPPIGGFITTYASWRWIFLLNVPFGIAALVCTWLIVRNTRADEQRPLDWIGFVLAGAALTCLLIGTEAAGQQDAQFAHALVLVGASVLFGIAAWLHARRCAHPLLDFTTLRVPTFSVTVITGSVTRIAINAVPYLLPLLFQIGFGLSPFQSGLLLLASAVGNLGMKAGTSWILDRFGFRRVALVDVTIVGVFTIACGWLTASTPLAITLFVVFVYGLTRSMQFTTLATLAYADIPARQTSAASTLWSAAQQMTIGMGIAFGALALRVAASLRGDATGVHYVLDDFRWAFIAAGVLALLTLPGYVRLAVDAGDRLRASAARG
;
A
#
# COMPACT_ATOMS: atom_id res chain seq x y z
N MET A 1 0.46 -22.10 4.88
CA MET A 1 0.63 -20.79 5.49
C MET A 1 0.52 -19.63 4.48
N PRO A 2 1.45 -19.45 3.49
CA PRO A 2 1.39 -18.27 2.61
C PRO A 2 0.06 -18.10 1.87
N TYR A 3 -0.56 -19.18 1.40
CA TYR A 3 -1.86 -19.10 0.71
C TYR A 3 -3.02 -18.66 1.61
N LEU A 4 -3.03 -19.07 2.88
CA LEU A 4 -4.02 -18.59 3.86
C LEU A 4 -3.92 -17.07 4.03
N VAL A 5 -2.70 -16.57 4.26
CA VAL A 5 -2.46 -15.14 4.43
C VAL A 5 -2.73 -14.39 3.12
N ALA A 6 -2.39 -14.97 1.97
CA ALA A 6 -2.74 -14.39 0.67
C ALA A 6 -4.26 -14.27 0.47
N ALA A 7 -5.03 -15.27 0.89
CA ALA A 7 -6.51 -15.22 0.80
C ALA A 7 -7.10 -14.12 1.69
N THR A 8 -6.59 -13.93 2.92
CA THR A 8 -7.03 -12.82 3.79
C THR A 8 -6.65 -11.45 3.24
N PHE A 9 -5.45 -11.31 2.64
CA PHE A 9 -5.04 -10.07 1.97
C PHE A 9 -5.92 -9.80 0.74
N PHE A 10 -6.24 -10.84 -0.03
CA PHE A 10 -7.16 -10.70 -1.16
C PHE A 10 -8.52 -10.18 -0.73
N MET A 11 -9.08 -10.73 0.36
CA MET A 11 -10.34 -10.29 0.94
C MET A 11 -10.28 -8.80 1.32
N GLU A 12 -9.22 -8.35 1.99
CA GLU A 12 -9.04 -6.97 2.42
C GLU A 12 -8.87 -6.00 1.23
N TYR A 13 -8.02 -6.34 0.26
CA TYR A 13 -7.81 -5.50 -0.93
C TYR A 13 -9.03 -5.49 -1.86
N LEU A 14 -9.75 -6.61 -1.96
CA LEU A 14 -10.99 -6.69 -2.73
C LEU A 14 -12.06 -5.77 -2.12
N ASP A 15 -12.25 -5.82 -0.81
CA ASP A 15 -13.21 -4.97 -0.07
C ASP A 15 -12.99 -3.48 -0.37
N THR A 16 -11.72 -3.04 -0.39
CA THR A 16 -11.40 -1.62 -0.66
C THR A 16 -11.67 -1.20 -2.09
N THR A 17 -11.61 -2.10 -3.05
CA THR A 17 -11.72 -1.78 -4.48
C THR A 17 -13.12 -1.97 -5.04
N VAL A 18 -13.85 -2.96 -4.52
CA VAL A 18 -15.23 -3.27 -4.96
C VAL A 18 -16.22 -2.17 -4.55
N ILE A 19 -16.00 -1.52 -3.39
CA ILE A 19 -16.91 -0.52 -2.84
C ILE A 19 -17.13 0.68 -3.78
N ALA A 20 -16.11 1.07 -4.55
CA ALA A 20 -16.19 2.22 -5.45
C ALA A 20 -17.33 2.11 -6.47
N THR A 21 -17.63 0.89 -6.92
CA THR A 21 -18.71 0.63 -7.88
C THR A 21 -20.11 0.62 -7.24
N ALA A 22 -20.18 0.47 -5.93
CA ALA A 22 -21.43 0.42 -5.16
C ALA A 22 -21.90 1.80 -4.67
N LEU A 23 -21.03 2.80 -4.65
CA LEU A 23 -21.32 4.13 -4.09
C LEU A 23 -22.61 4.75 -4.61
N PRO A 24 -22.93 4.74 -5.92
CA PRO A 24 -24.18 5.31 -6.41
C PRO A 24 -25.44 4.60 -5.87
N GLN A 25 -25.42 3.27 -5.81
CA GLN A 25 -26.55 2.48 -5.31
C GLN A 25 -26.72 2.64 -3.80
N MET A 26 -25.60 2.72 -3.05
CA MET A 26 -25.62 3.01 -1.62
C MET A 26 -26.16 4.41 -1.33
N ALA A 27 -25.72 5.42 -2.08
CA ALA A 27 -26.18 6.79 -1.95
C ALA A 27 -27.69 6.90 -2.16
N HIS A 28 -28.21 6.24 -3.20
CA HIS A 28 -29.65 6.15 -3.44
C HIS A 28 -30.38 5.46 -2.28
N THR A 29 -29.84 4.35 -1.75
CA THR A 29 -30.44 3.60 -0.64
C THR A 29 -30.50 4.41 0.66
N PHE A 30 -29.48 5.23 0.93
CA PHE A 30 -29.39 6.07 2.13
C PHE A 30 -30.06 7.43 1.98
N GLY A 31 -30.49 7.79 0.77
CA GLY A 31 -31.10 9.10 0.49
C GLY A 31 -30.10 10.26 0.60
N VAL A 32 -28.83 10.04 0.29
CA VAL A 32 -27.76 11.03 0.41
C VAL A 32 -26.97 11.17 -0.90
N GLY A 33 -26.20 12.23 -1.03
CA GLY A 33 -25.24 12.37 -2.13
C GLY A 33 -24.08 11.37 -2.01
N PRO A 34 -23.49 10.92 -3.14
CA PRO A 34 -22.35 9.97 -3.13
C PRO A 34 -21.16 10.42 -2.27
N ASN A 35 -20.94 11.74 -2.19
CA ASN A 35 -19.86 12.33 -1.40
C ASN A 35 -19.99 12.07 0.12
N ALA A 36 -21.23 11.92 0.63
CA ALA A 36 -21.43 11.59 2.04
C ALA A 36 -20.88 10.22 2.43
N LEU A 37 -20.77 9.30 1.47
CA LEU A 37 -20.23 7.95 1.69
C LEU A 37 -18.71 7.91 1.71
N SER A 38 -18.03 8.95 1.21
CA SER A 38 -16.56 9.06 1.31
C SER A 38 -16.11 9.03 2.78
N LEU A 39 -16.96 9.54 3.70
CA LEU A 39 -16.68 9.50 5.14
C LEU A 39 -16.42 8.07 5.66
N GLY A 40 -17.19 7.09 5.18
CA GLY A 40 -16.95 5.68 5.55
C GLY A 40 -15.67 5.11 4.97
N MET A 41 -15.29 5.51 3.76
CA MET A 41 -14.01 5.11 3.14
C MET A 41 -12.83 5.72 3.89
N THR A 42 -12.90 7.00 4.21
CA THR A 42 -11.89 7.72 4.98
C THR A 42 -11.76 7.15 6.40
N ALA A 43 -12.88 6.82 7.06
CA ALA A 43 -12.88 6.20 8.39
C ALA A 43 -12.16 4.85 8.40
N TYR A 44 -12.36 4.02 7.37
CA TYR A 44 -11.65 2.76 7.20
C TYR A 44 -10.14 2.99 7.05
N MET A 45 -9.73 3.88 6.14
CA MET A 45 -8.32 4.20 5.90
C MET A 45 -7.65 4.82 7.14
N LEU A 46 -8.39 5.66 7.87
CA LEU A 46 -7.93 6.26 9.12
C LEU A 46 -7.68 5.20 10.19
N ALA A 47 -8.62 4.26 10.35
CA ALA A 47 -8.44 3.15 11.28
C ALA A 47 -7.22 2.29 10.93
N LEU A 48 -7.03 1.97 9.63
CA LEU A 48 -5.82 1.30 9.16
C LEU A 48 -4.56 2.06 9.57
N ALA A 49 -4.49 3.36 9.29
CA ALA A 49 -3.32 4.19 9.55
C ALA A 49 -2.97 4.24 11.04
N VAL A 50 -3.98 4.45 11.89
CA VAL A 50 -3.79 4.58 13.35
C VAL A 50 -3.41 3.25 14.00
N PHE A 51 -4.03 2.13 13.59
CA PHE A 51 -3.86 0.84 14.29
C PHE A 51 -2.76 -0.06 13.69
N ILE A 52 -2.25 0.18 12.49
CA ILE A 52 -1.11 -0.58 11.94
C ILE A 52 0.11 -0.53 12.88
N PRO A 53 0.54 0.62 13.44
CA PRO A 53 1.71 0.67 14.32
C PRO A 53 1.63 -0.21 15.56
N ILE A 54 0.44 -0.38 16.14
CA ILE A 54 0.27 -1.19 17.37
C ILE A 54 0.17 -2.71 17.10
N SER A 55 -0.01 -3.11 15.85
CA SER A 55 -0.28 -4.51 15.45
C SER A 55 0.79 -5.49 15.92
N GLY A 56 2.05 -5.12 15.81
CA GLY A 56 3.18 -5.94 16.25
C GLY A 56 3.19 -6.17 17.75
N TRP A 57 2.99 -5.11 18.54
CA TRP A 57 2.91 -5.20 20.00
C TRP A 57 1.77 -6.11 20.47
N ILE A 58 0.58 -5.95 19.87
CA ILE A 58 -0.58 -6.78 20.19
C ILE A 58 -0.28 -8.26 19.87
N ALA A 59 0.33 -8.52 18.72
CA ALA A 59 0.67 -9.88 18.30
C ALA A 59 1.73 -10.54 19.19
N ASP A 60 2.72 -9.78 19.64
CA ASP A 60 3.75 -10.27 20.56
C ASP A 60 3.18 -10.57 21.96
N ARG A 61 2.22 -9.76 22.42
CA ARG A 61 1.60 -9.94 23.74
C ARG A 61 0.58 -11.07 23.79
N TYR A 62 -0.34 -11.10 22.84
CA TYR A 62 -1.48 -12.04 22.85
C TYR A 62 -1.27 -13.28 21.99
N GLY A 63 -0.24 -13.26 21.14
CA GLY A 63 0.10 -14.34 20.22
C GLY A 63 -0.44 -14.11 18.81
N SER A 64 0.40 -14.44 17.84
CA SER A 64 0.13 -14.16 16.43
C SER A 64 -1.13 -14.82 15.88
N ARG A 65 -1.40 -16.10 16.27
CA ARG A 65 -2.62 -16.80 15.86
C ARG A 65 -3.87 -16.13 16.44
N THR A 66 -3.85 -15.83 17.74
CA THR A 66 -4.99 -15.22 18.43
C THR A 66 -5.33 -13.87 17.81
N VAL A 67 -4.32 -13.00 17.61
CA VAL A 67 -4.52 -11.66 17.05
C VAL A 67 -4.96 -11.72 15.61
N PHE A 68 -4.37 -12.59 14.78
CA PHE A 68 -4.77 -12.76 13.40
C PHE A 68 -6.20 -13.30 13.27
N GLY A 69 -6.57 -14.29 14.10
CA GLY A 69 -7.93 -14.81 14.17
C GLY A 69 -8.94 -13.77 14.63
N SER A 70 -8.62 -13.00 15.69
CA SER A 70 -9.48 -11.90 16.15
C SER A 70 -9.65 -10.81 15.09
N ALA A 71 -8.58 -10.48 14.35
CA ALA A 71 -8.63 -9.54 13.25
C ALA A 71 -9.59 -9.99 12.14
N ILE A 72 -9.54 -11.27 11.76
CA ILE A 72 -10.48 -11.85 10.79
C ILE A 72 -11.93 -11.78 11.32
N VAL A 73 -12.16 -12.10 12.59
CA VAL A 73 -13.50 -12.01 13.21
C VAL A 73 -14.02 -10.57 13.19
N ILE A 74 -13.20 -9.60 13.63
CA ILE A 74 -13.56 -8.17 13.64
C ILE A 74 -13.85 -7.69 12.22
N PHE A 75 -12.97 -7.99 11.25
CA PHE A 75 -13.13 -7.58 9.86
C PHE A 75 -14.41 -8.17 9.25
N THR A 76 -14.63 -9.47 9.43
CA THR A 76 -15.79 -10.18 8.87
C THR A 76 -17.09 -9.74 9.54
N GLY A 77 -17.09 -9.59 10.86
CA GLY A 77 -18.23 -9.08 11.62
C GLY A 77 -18.60 -7.64 11.24
N ALA A 78 -17.58 -6.78 11.10
CA ALA A 78 -17.77 -5.41 10.62
C ALA A 78 -18.28 -5.38 9.17
N SER A 79 -17.86 -6.30 8.31
CA SER A 79 -18.40 -6.45 6.96
C SER A 79 -19.90 -6.78 7.00
N VAL A 80 -20.33 -7.66 7.89
CA VAL A 80 -21.78 -7.91 8.09
C VAL A 80 -22.50 -6.64 8.51
N LEU A 81 -21.95 -5.88 9.48
CA LEU A 81 -22.52 -4.59 9.91
C LEU A 81 -22.58 -3.56 8.77
N CYS A 82 -21.56 -3.50 7.89
CA CYS A 82 -21.61 -2.67 6.68
C CYS A 82 -22.77 -3.09 5.76
N GLY A 83 -22.93 -4.39 5.51
CA GLY A 83 -24.03 -4.92 4.68
C GLY A 83 -25.42 -4.69 5.27
N LEU A 84 -25.55 -4.63 6.59
CA LEU A 84 -26.81 -4.38 7.31
C LEU A 84 -27.06 -2.89 7.59
N SER A 85 -26.14 -2.00 7.25
CA SER A 85 -26.29 -0.56 7.52
C SER A 85 -27.45 0.05 6.73
N ASN A 86 -28.16 0.98 7.37
CA ASN A 86 -29.29 1.71 6.80
C ASN A 86 -29.08 3.21 6.74
N GLY A 87 -27.86 3.69 7.01
CA GLY A 87 -27.50 5.11 6.95
C GLY A 87 -26.01 5.33 7.06
N VAL A 88 -25.59 6.55 6.73
CA VAL A 88 -24.16 6.93 6.67
C VAL A 88 -23.44 6.73 8.01
N ALA A 89 -24.07 7.09 9.12
CA ALA A 89 -23.45 7.00 10.46
C ALA A 89 -23.15 5.54 10.85
N THR A 90 -24.13 4.64 10.68
CA THR A 90 -23.94 3.20 10.97
C THR A 90 -22.93 2.56 10.03
N PHE A 91 -22.95 2.93 8.76
CA PHE A 91 -21.98 2.50 7.77
C PHE A 91 -20.55 2.97 8.14
N THR A 92 -20.37 4.24 8.48
CA THR A 92 -19.08 4.82 8.87
C THR A 92 -18.51 4.15 10.13
N ALA A 93 -19.36 3.91 11.15
CA ALA A 93 -18.94 3.20 12.36
C ALA A 93 -18.51 1.75 12.06
N ALA A 94 -19.26 1.06 11.20
CA ALA A 94 -18.89 -0.28 10.76
C ALA A 94 -17.58 -0.29 9.97
N ARG A 95 -17.35 0.69 9.08
CA ARG A 95 -16.10 0.86 8.34
C ARG A 95 -14.90 1.15 9.24
N LEU A 96 -15.09 1.96 10.28
CA LEU A 96 -14.05 2.20 11.29
C LEU A 96 -13.65 0.89 11.98
N LEU A 97 -14.64 0.11 12.42
CA LEU A 97 -14.39 -1.20 13.05
C LEU A 97 -13.71 -2.19 12.09
N GLN A 98 -14.13 -2.20 10.83
CA GLN A 98 -13.55 -3.03 9.78
C GLN A 98 -12.07 -2.66 9.53
N GLY A 99 -11.75 -1.35 9.53
CA GLY A 99 -10.38 -0.86 9.43
C GLY A 99 -9.49 -1.27 10.59
N ILE A 100 -10.02 -1.34 11.83
CA ILE A 100 -9.28 -1.88 12.98
C ILE A 100 -8.91 -3.35 12.75
N GLY A 101 -9.85 -4.17 12.24
CA GLY A 101 -9.58 -5.55 11.86
C GLY A 101 -8.51 -5.65 10.78
N GLY A 102 -8.63 -4.89 9.68
CA GLY A 102 -7.67 -4.85 8.58
C GLY A 102 -6.27 -4.44 9.02
N ALA A 103 -6.17 -3.45 9.91
CA ALA A 103 -4.89 -2.97 10.45
C ALA A 103 -4.05 -4.07 11.14
N MET A 104 -4.70 -5.10 11.66
CA MET A 104 -4.03 -6.25 12.26
C MET A 104 -3.77 -7.37 11.25
N MET A 105 -4.58 -7.51 10.20
CA MET A 105 -4.49 -8.63 9.25
C MET A 105 -3.19 -8.62 8.45
N VAL A 106 -2.86 -7.50 7.80
CA VAL A 106 -1.69 -7.42 6.91
C VAL A 106 -0.36 -7.53 7.67
N PRO A 107 -0.06 -6.74 8.71
CA PRO A 107 1.22 -6.83 9.41
C PRO A 107 1.40 -8.16 10.14
N VAL A 108 0.36 -8.64 10.84
CA VAL A 108 0.43 -9.88 11.61
C VAL A 108 0.47 -11.10 10.67
N GLY A 109 -0.31 -11.10 9.59
CA GLY A 109 -0.25 -12.14 8.56
C GLY A 109 1.15 -12.23 7.94
N ARG A 110 1.76 -11.10 7.59
CA ARG A 110 3.14 -11.06 7.09
C ARG A 110 4.13 -11.61 8.10
N MET A 111 4.00 -11.20 9.38
CA MET A 111 4.84 -11.69 10.46
C MET A 111 4.72 -13.22 10.64
N ILE A 112 3.51 -13.77 10.56
CA ILE A 112 3.25 -15.22 10.62
C ILE A 112 4.00 -15.91 9.48
N VAL A 113 3.88 -15.42 8.25
CA VAL A 113 4.57 -16.01 7.08
C VAL A 113 6.09 -15.95 7.25
N VAL A 114 6.63 -14.81 7.65
CA VAL A 114 8.09 -14.65 7.83
C VAL A 114 8.63 -15.55 8.94
N ARG A 115 7.90 -15.69 10.06
CA ARG A 115 8.32 -16.55 11.18
C ARG A 115 8.15 -18.05 10.88
N SER A 116 7.17 -18.43 10.08
CA SER A 116 6.85 -19.84 9.79
C SER A 116 7.51 -20.39 8.53
N THR A 117 8.18 -19.56 7.74
CA THR A 117 8.77 -19.95 6.47
C THR A 117 10.28 -20.01 6.59
N GLU A 118 10.86 -21.13 6.15
CA GLU A 118 12.30 -21.30 6.03
C GLU A 118 12.89 -20.21 5.09
N LYS A 119 14.11 -19.75 5.39
CA LYS A 119 14.76 -18.70 4.60
C LYS A 119 14.85 -19.04 3.11
N ALA A 120 15.05 -20.32 2.78
CA ALA A 120 15.07 -20.82 1.40
C ALA A 120 13.79 -20.52 0.60
N ARG A 121 12.65 -20.59 1.28
CA ARG A 121 11.32 -20.43 0.65
C ARG A 121 10.71 -19.04 0.90
N LEU A 122 11.40 -18.17 1.65
CA LEU A 122 10.86 -16.88 2.07
C LEU A 122 10.52 -15.98 0.88
N MET A 123 11.38 -15.95 -0.14
CA MET A 123 11.14 -15.14 -1.34
C MET A 123 9.85 -15.55 -2.05
N ARG A 124 9.62 -16.85 -2.23
CA ARG A 124 8.39 -17.38 -2.84
C ARG A 124 7.17 -17.11 -1.97
N ALA A 125 7.32 -17.24 -0.64
CA ALA A 125 6.25 -16.95 0.31
C ALA A 125 5.84 -15.47 0.28
N ILE A 126 6.81 -14.55 0.27
CA ILE A 126 6.56 -13.10 0.15
C ILE A 126 5.91 -12.78 -1.21
N ALA A 127 6.38 -13.37 -2.30
CA ALA A 127 5.74 -13.21 -3.61
C ALA A 127 4.28 -13.67 -3.57
N THR A 128 4.00 -14.82 -2.93
CA THR A 128 2.64 -15.36 -2.79
C THR A 128 1.71 -14.42 -2.02
N ILE A 129 2.14 -13.83 -0.92
CA ILE A 129 1.28 -12.92 -0.13
C ILE A 129 1.17 -11.51 -0.73
N THR A 130 1.97 -11.19 -1.73
CA THR A 130 1.96 -9.85 -2.35
C THR A 130 1.03 -9.78 -3.56
N TRP A 131 0.77 -10.91 -4.28
CA TRP A 131 -0.05 -10.91 -5.49
C TRP A 131 -1.50 -10.45 -5.27
N PRO A 132 -2.16 -10.69 -4.10
CA PRO A 132 -3.52 -10.21 -3.89
C PRO A 132 -3.69 -8.71 -4.03
N GLY A 133 -2.67 -7.94 -3.56
CA GLY A 133 -2.66 -6.47 -3.71
C GLY A 133 -2.62 -5.97 -5.17
N ILE A 134 -2.40 -6.87 -6.12
CA ILE A 134 -2.38 -6.57 -7.56
C ILE A 134 -3.66 -7.04 -8.22
N VAL A 135 -4.08 -8.27 -7.90
CA VAL A 135 -5.24 -8.90 -8.53
C VAL A 135 -6.54 -8.29 -8.04
N ALA A 136 -6.66 -8.00 -6.74
CA ALA A 136 -7.88 -7.45 -6.18
C ALA A 136 -8.31 -6.11 -6.81
N PRO A 137 -7.43 -5.12 -7.05
CA PRO A 137 -7.80 -3.89 -7.75
C PRO A 137 -8.25 -4.10 -9.20
N VAL A 138 -7.78 -5.16 -9.86
CA VAL A 138 -8.17 -5.48 -11.24
C VAL A 138 -9.53 -6.17 -11.30
N VAL A 139 -9.75 -7.12 -10.40
CA VAL A 139 -10.95 -7.96 -10.38
C VAL A 139 -12.08 -7.29 -9.59
N GLY A 140 -11.72 -6.40 -8.65
CA GLY A 140 -12.68 -5.73 -7.77
C GLY A 140 -13.79 -4.97 -8.52
N PRO A 141 -13.48 -4.00 -9.37
CA PRO A 141 -14.50 -3.23 -10.09
C PRO A 141 -15.45 -4.10 -10.94
N PRO A 142 -14.99 -5.09 -11.75
CA PRO A 142 -15.88 -6.00 -12.43
C PRO A 142 -16.79 -6.80 -11.50
N ILE A 143 -16.26 -7.36 -10.41
CA ILE A 143 -17.07 -8.11 -9.44
C ILE A 143 -18.08 -7.19 -8.78
N GLY A 144 -17.67 -6.00 -8.35
CA GLY A 144 -18.56 -5.05 -7.71
C GLY A 144 -19.65 -4.55 -8.65
N GLY A 145 -19.30 -4.26 -9.89
CA GLY A 145 -20.25 -3.89 -10.93
C GLY A 145 -21.26 -5.00 -11.22
N PHE A 146 -20.81 -6.25 -11.30
CA PHE A 146 -21.71 -7.40 -11.45
C PHE A 146 -22.67 -7.54 -10.27
N ILE A 147 -22.14 -7.50 -9.03
CA ILE A 147 -22.96 -7.64 -7.81
C ILE A 147 -23.98 -6.51 -7.70
N THR A 148 -23.59 -5.26 -7.96
CA THR A 148 -24.51 -4.12 -7.88
C THR A 148 -25.57 -4.11 -8.99
N THR A 149 -25.25 -4.63 -10.16
CA THR A 149 -26.19 -4.69 -11.28
C THR A 149 -27.24 -5.80 -11.10
N TYR A 150 -26.82 -6.99 -10.68
CA TYR A 150 -27.68 -8.18 -10.65
C TYR A 150 -28.20 -8.57 -9.26
N ALA A 151 -27.65 -7.95 -8.20
CA ALA A 151 -28.04 -8.19 -6.82
C ALA A 151 -28.13 -6.86 -6.05
N SER A 152 -27.74 -6.83 -4.79
CA SER A 152 -27.70 -5.62 -3.97
C SER A 152 -26.26 -5.29 -3.60
N TRP A 153 -25.95 -4.00 -3.47
CA TRP A 153 -24.65 -3.54 -2.97
C TRP A 153 -24.26 -4.19 -1.62
N ARG A 154 -25.22 -4.61 -0.81
CA ARG A 154 -24.98 -5.30 0.47
C ARG A 154 -24.16 -6.57 0.32
N TRP A 155 -24.32 -7.29 -0.79
CA TRP A 155 -23.58 -8.51 -1.08
C TRP A 155 -22.07 -8.29 -1.26
N ILE A 156 -21.63 -7.07 -1.59
CA ILE A 156 -20.23 -6.74 -1.65
C ILE A 156 -19.53 -6.99 -0.30
N PHE A 157 -20.21 -6.61 0.78
CA PHE A 157 -19.72 -6.82 2.14
C PHE A 157 -19.94 -8.26 2.63
N LEU A 158 -21.11 -8.85 2.31
CA LEU A 158 -21.45 -10.21 2.70
C LEU A 158 -20.56 -11.26 2.02
N LEU A 159 -19.97 -10.94 0.88
CA LEU A 159 -18.96 -11.77 0.20
C LEU A 159 -17.77 -12.10 1.11
N ASN A 160 -17.40 -11.20 2.02
CA ASN A 160 -16.32 -11.41 2.98
C ASN A 160 -16.64 -12.51 4.01
N VAL A 161 -17.91 -12.84 4.24
CA VAL A 161 -18.32 -13.79 5.29
C VAL A 161 -17.82 -15.21 5.02
N PRO A 162 -18.10 -15.84 3.87
CA PRO A 162 -17.61 -17.19 3.59
C PRO A 162 -16.08 -17.26 3.57
N PHE A 163 -15.40 -16.24 3.01
CA PHE A 163 -13.94 -16.18 3.02
C PHE A 163 -13.39 -16.01 4.44
N GLY A 164 -14.00 -15.13 5.25
CA GLY A 164 -13.63 -14.90 6.65
C GLY A 164 -13.79 -16.15 7.51
N ILE A 165 -14.89 -16.87 7.38
CA ILE A 165 -15.12 -18.15 8.10
C ILE A 165 -14.07 -19.19 7.70
N ALA A 166 -13.83 -19.37 6.41
CA ALA A 166 -12.83 -20.31 5.91
C ALA A 166 -11.42 -19.93 6.41
N ALA A 167 -11.06 -18.65 6.33
CA ALA A 167 -9.77 -18.15 6.81
C ALA A 167 -9.62 -18.32 8.32
N LEU A 168 -10.68 -18.10 9.11
CA LEU A 168 -10.69 -18.29 10.55
C LEU A 168 -10.44 -19.77 10.91
N VAL A 169 -11.19 -20.68 10.30
CA VAL A 169 -11.01 -22.14 10.50
C VAL A 169 -9.58 -22.55 10.15
N CYS A 170 -9.09 -22.16 8.98
CA CYS A 170 -7.71 -22.45 8.57
C CYS A 170 -6.68 -21.84 9.53
N THR A 171 -6.93 -20.64 10.06
CA THR A 171 -6.04 -19.99 11.04
C THR A 171 -5.92 -20.83 12.30
N TRP A 172 -7.03 -21.31 12.85
CA TRP A 172 -7.00 -22.12 14.06
C TRP A 172 -6.36 -23.50 13.84
N LEU A 173 -6.51 -24.10 12.66
CA LEU A 173 -5.96 -25.42 12.34
C LEU A 173 -4.47 -25.37 11.98
N ILE A 174 -4.00 -24.33 11.30
CA ILE A 174 -2.68 -24.34 10.66
C ILE A 174 -1.69 -23.41 11.38
N VAL A 175 -2.15 -22.27 11.97
CA VAL A 175 -1.25 -21.27 12.55
C VAL A 175 -0.85 -21.65 13.97
N ARG A 176 0.44 -21.72 14.25
CA ARG A 176 0.96 -21.84 15.62
C ARG A 176 0.85 -20.51 16.35
N ASN A 177 0.41 -20.53 17.60
CA ASN A 177 0.34 -19.30 18.40
C ASN A 177 1.72 -18.98 19.00
N THR A 178 2.41 -18.04 18.38
CA THR A 178 3.73 -17.59 18.84
C THR A 178 3.57 -16.25 19.55
N ARG A 179 4.14 -16.15 20.75
CA ARG A 179 4.23 -14.92 21.56
C ARG A 179 5.69 -14.52 21.68
N ALA A 180 5.95 -13.27 22.05
CA ALA A 180 7.28 -12.89 22.47
C ALA A 180 7.56 -13.42 23.89
N ASP A 181 8.81 -13.84 24.13
CA ASP A 181 9.24 -14.33 25.43
C ASP A 181 9.18 -13.22 26.50
N GLU A 182 9.50 -11.98 26.09
CA GLU A 182 9.43 -10.79 26.93
C GLU A 182 8.18 -9.96 26.62
N GLN A 183 7.34 -9.72 27.64
CA GLN A 183 6.20 -8.82 27.51
C GLN A 183 6.64 -7.39 27.80
N ARG A 184 6.56 -6.55 26.78
CA ARG A 184 6.91 -5.12 26.87
C ARG A 184 5.67 -4.27 27.14
N PRO A 185 5.78 -3.17 27.93
CA PRO A 185 4.70 -2.22 28.10
C PRO A 185 4.34 -1.55 26.78
N LEU A 186 3.09 -1.10 26.64
CA LEU A 186 2.66 -0.34 25.45
C LEU A 186 3.19 1.08 25.53
N ASP A 187 3.83 1.51 24.47
CA ASP A 187 4.23 2.90 24.26
C ASP A 187 3.03 3.73 23.75
N TRP A 188 2.22 4.23 24.69
CA TRP A 188 1.05 5.05 24.37
C TRP A 188 1.41 6.36 23.68
N ILE A 189 2.53 6.99 24.06
CA ILE A 189 2.99 8.24 23.45
C ILE A 189 3.40 7.99 22.00
N GLY A 190 4.21 6.95 21.77
CA GLY A 190 4.59 6.56 20.40
C GLY A 190 3.39 6.17 19.55
N PHE A 191 2.38 5.51 20.14
CA PHE A 191 1.14 5.17 19.43
C PHE A 191 0.36 6.42 18.99
N VAL A 192 0.15 7.37 19.90
CA VAL A 192 -0.57 8.62 19.58
C VAL A 192 0.19 9.45 18.57
N LEU A 193 1.50 9.60 18.70
CA LEU A 193 2.33 10.37 17.76
C LEU A 193 2.35 9.74 16.35
N ALA A 194 2.55 8.44 16.28
CA ALA A 194 2.53 7.73 15.00
C ALA A 194 1.14 7.76 14.35
N GLY A 195 0.09 7.55 15.13
CA GLY A 195 -1.29 7.64 14.68
C GLY A 195 -1.64 9.05 14.17
N ALA A 196 -1.24 10.10 14.90
CA ALA A 196 -1.44 11.49 14.49
C ALA A 196 -0.68 11.81 13.19
N ALA A 197 0.58 11.34 13.06
CA ALA A 197 1.37 11.52 11.84
C ALA A 197 0.67 10.90 10.62
N LEU A 198 0.22 9.64 10.73
CA LEU A 198 -0.46 8.94 9.64
C LEU A 198 -1.83 9.54 9.33
N THR A 199 -2.57 9.96 10.35
CA THR A 199 -3.87 10.65 10.20
C THR A 199 -3.72 11.96 9.46
N CYS A 200 -2.80 12.82 9.91
CA CYS A 200 -2.54 14.10 9.26
C CYS A 200 -2.06 13.92 7.81
N LEU A 201 -1.23 12.91 7.55
CA LEU A 201 -0.80 12.59 6.20
C LEU A 201 -1.98 12.18 5.32
N LEU A 202 -2.82 11.25 5.79
CA LEU A 202 -3.96 10.74 5.02
C LEU A 202 -4.96 11.86 4.70
N ILE A 203 -5.39 12.62 5.72
CA ILE A 203 -6.35 13.72 5.51
C ILE A 203 -5.73 14.82 4.64
N GLY A 204 -4.44 15.14 4.86
CA GLY A 204 -3.73 16.13 4.05
C GLY A 204 -3.60 15.74 2.59
N THR A 205 -3.35 14.45 2.28
CA THR A 205 -3.27 13.95 0.90
C THR A 205 -4.63 13.88 0.24
N GLU A 206 -5.68 13.52 0.99
CA GLU A 206 -7.07 13.55 0.50
C GLU A 206 -7.49 14.99 0.16
N ALA A 207 -7.21 15.94 1.06
CA ALA A 207 -7.48 17.36 0.82
C ALA A 207 -6.71 17.91 -0.39
N ALA A 208 -5.46 17.48 -0.62
CA ALA A 208 -4.68 17.88 -1.78
C ALA A 208 -5.26 17.39 -3.12
N GLY A 209 -5.97 16.26 -3.11
CA GLY A 209 -6.61 15.65 -4.29
C GLY A 209 -7.96 16.26 -4.66
N GLN A 210 -8.59 17.08 -3.80
CA GLN A 210 -9.89 17.70 -4.08
C GLN A 210 -9.73 18.99 -4.88
N GLN A 211 -10.58 19.23 -5.89
CA GLN A 211 -10.48 20.40 -6.80
C GLN A 211 -10.69 21.74 -6.10
N ASP A 212 -11.56 21.79 -5.09
CA ASP A 212 -11.83 23.00 -4.28
C ASP A 212 -10.91 23.11 -3.06
N ALA A 213 -9.82 22.38 -3.05
CA ALA A 213 -8.98 22.24 -1.89
C ALA A 213 -8.38 23.59 -1.49
N GLN A 214 -8.60 23.96 -0.27
CA GLN A 214 -7.78 24.89 0.45
C GLN A 214 -6.37 24.25 0.57
N PHE A 215 -5.56 24.42 -0.46
CA PHE A 215 -4.21 23.83 -0.55
C PHE A 215 -3.35 24.16 0.68
N ALA A 216 -3.61 25.33 1.29
CA ALA A 216 -3.02 25.68 2.57
C ALA A 216 -3.35 24.66 3.68
N HIS A 217 -4.59 24.16 3.76
CA HIS A 217 -4.95 23.13 4.73
C HIS A 217 -4.24 21.81 4.45
N ALA A 218 -4.15 21.38 3.19
CA ALA A 218 -3.41 20.19 2.81
C ALA A 218 -1.93 20.31 3.21
N LEU A 219 -1.31 21.46 2.92
CA LEU A 219 0.09 21.71 3.26
C LEU A 219 0.32 21.75 4.80
N VAL A 220 -0.59 22.38 5.56
CA VAL A 220 -0.54 22.39 7.02
C VAL A 220 -0.64 20.97 7.59
N LEU A 221 -1.56 20.15 7.08
CA LEU A 221 -1.72 18.77 7.53
C LEU A 221 -0.51 17.90 7.19
N VAL A 222 0.03 18.02 5.97
CA VAL A 222 1.26 17.32 5.59
C VAL A 222 2.45 17.79 6.44
N GLY A 223 2.56 19.11 6.71
CA GLY A 223 3.55 19.67 7.61
C GLY A 223 3.39 19.13 9.04
N ALA A 224 2.17 19.09 9.56
CA ALA A 224 1.86 18.50 10.87
C ALA A 224 2.23 17.01 10.92
N SER A 225 1.96 16.25 9.84
CA SER A 225 2.40 14.85 9.73
C SER A 225 3.91 14.70 9.90
N VAL A 226 4.70 15.55 9.23
CA VAL A 226 6.16 15.55 9.36
C VAL A 226 6.59 15.88 10.79
N LEU A 227 5.97 16.87 11.43
CA LEU A 227 6.27 17.25 12.81
C LEU A 227 5.95 16.11 13.78
N PHE A 228 4.77 15.48 13.68
CA PHE A 228 4.41 14.33 14.49
C PHE A 228 5.33 13.13 14.21
N GLY A 229 5.73 12.91 12.96
CA GLY A 229 6.69 11.88 12.58
C GLY A 229 8.07 12.09 13.21
N ILE A 230 8.57 13.33 13.18
CA ILE A 230 9.83 13.71 13.87
C ILE A 230 9.68 13.54 15.39
N ALA A 231 8.56 13.97 15.99
CA ALA A 231 8.29 13.79 17.39
C ALA A 231 8.23 12.30 17.79
N ALA A 232 7.58 11.46 16.99
CA ALA A 232 7.55 10.01 17.17
C ALA A 232 8.96 9.39 17.10
N TRP A 233 9.77 9.82 16.16
CA TRP A 233 11.16 9.37 16.03
C TRP A 233 12.03 9.80 17.24
N LEU A 234 11.92 11.07 17.66
CA LEU A 234 12.65 11.57 18.84
C LEU A 234 12.23 10.87 20.14
N HIS A 235 10.91 10.63 20.29
CA HIS A 235 10.36 9.87 21.41
C HIS A 235 10.90 8.43 21.41
N ALA A 236 10.84 7.75 20.27
CA ALA A 236 11.32 6.37 20.12
C ALA A 236 12.82 6.22 20.45
N ARG A 237 13.63 7.26 20.20
CA ARG A 237 15.06 7.25 20.57
C ARG A 237 15.31 7.33 22.09
N ARG A 238 14.34 7.84 22.86
CA ARG A 238 14.43 8.01 24.31
C ARG A 238 13.64 6.96 25.08
N CYS A 239 12.69 6.29 24.44
CA CYS A 239 11.86 5.26 25.05
C CYS A 239 12.61 3.93 25.11
N ALA A 240 12.55 3.23 26.24
CA ALA A 240 13.18 1.92 26.42
C ALA A 240 12.54 0.83 25.52
N HIS A 241 11.22 0.91 25.32
CA HIS A 241 10.43 -0.04 24.54
C HIS A 241 9.52 0.70 23.55
N PRO A 242 10.08 1.32 22.48
CA PRO A 242 9.29 2.10 21.55
C PRO A 242 8.35 1.21 20.74
N LEU A 243 7.18 1.73 20.39
CA LEU A 243 6.20 1.06 19.51
C LEU A 243 6.77 0.85 18.10
N LEU A 244 7.41 1.89 17.55
CA LEU A 244 8.18 1.82 16.32
C LEU A 244 9.66 1.69 16.69
N ASP A 245 10.16 0.46 16.64
CA ASP A 245 11.55 0.17 16.97
C ASP A 245 12.47 0.46 15.78
N PHE A 246 13.05 1.65 15.77
CA PHE A 246 14.01 2.07 14.75
C PHE A 246 15.39 1.39 14.88
N THR A 247 15.62 0.57 15.91
CA THR A 247 16.87 -0.21 16.01
C THR A 247 16.99 -1.24 14.89
N THR A 248 15.87 -1.67 14.32
CA THR A 248 15.82 -2.51 13.12
C THR A 248 16.50 -1.86 11.92
N LEU A 249 16.57 -0.52 11.85
CA LEU A 249 17.30 0.21 10.81
C LEU A 249 18.83 0.07 10.92
N ARG A 250 19.35 -0.52 12.01
CA ARG A 250 20.77 -0.87 12.10
C ARG A 250 21.12 -2.05 11.20
N VAL A 251 20.16 -2.84 10.77
CA VAL A 251 20.35 -3.89 9.77
C VAL A 251 20.45 -3.23 8.39
N PRO A 252 21.60 -3.30 7.69
CA PRO A 252 21.83 -2.52 6.47
C PRO A 252 20.81 -2.79 5.37
N THR A 253 20.43 -4.05 5.14
CA THR A 253 19.43 -4.43 4.14
C THR A 253 18.06 -3.83 4.46
N PHE A 254 17.64 -3.89 5.73
CA PHE A 254 16.40 -3.29 6.19
C PHE A 254 16.42 -1.75 6.09
N SER A 255 17.54 -1.13 6.50
CA SER A 255 17.70 0.32 6.42
C SER A 255 17.56 0.83 4.99
N VAL A 256 18.26 0.23 4.03
CA VAL A 256 18.16 0.62 2.62
C VAL A 256 16.74 0.40 2.10
N THR A 257 16.09 -0.71 2.44
CA THR A 257 14.73 -0.98 1.96
C THR A 257 13.68 -0.03 2.57
N VAL A 258 13.84 0.37 3.84
CA VAL A 258 12.91 1.31 4.49
C VAL A 258 13.21 2.74 4.06
N ILE A 259 14.46 3.20 4.08
CA ILE A 259 14.78 4.61 3.81
C ILE A 259 14.78 4.86 2.29
N THR A 260 15.72 4.23 1.57
CA THR A 260 15.85 4.40 0.10
C THR A 260 14.62 3.87 -0.63
N GLY A 261 14.15 2.68 -0.24
CA GLY A 261 12.95 2.08 -0.81
C GLY A 261 11.67 2.88 -0.55
N SER A 262 11.57 3.65 0.54
CA SER A 262 10.42 4.54 0.74
C SER A 262 10.42 5.70 -0.24
N VAL A 263 11.56 6.32 -0.50
CA VAL A 263 11.66 7.39 -1.51
C VAL A 263 11.30 6.85 -2.90
N THR A 264 11.82 5.68 -3.27
CA THR A 264 11.44 5.01 -4.54
C THR A 264 9.94 4.75 -4.60
N ARG A 265 9.32 4.27 -3.50
CA ARG A 265 7.88 4.00 -3.44
C ARG A 265 7.03 5.25 -3.52
N ILE A 266 7.48 6.38 -2.97
CA ILE A 266 6.82 7.68 -3.15
C ILE A 266 6.72 8.01 -4.63
N ALA A 267 7.84 7.92 -5.36
CA ALA A 267 7.88 8.17 -6.80
C ALA A 267 6.94 7.22 -7.58
N ILE A 268 6.99 5.93 -7.29
CA ILE A 268 6.15 4.92 -7.92
C ILE A 268 4.66 5.14 -7.59
N ASN A 269 4.33 5.48 -6.35
CA ASN A 269 2.93 5.67 -5.93
C ASN A 269 2.32 7.00 -6.42
N ALA A 270 3.11 7.93 -6.94
CA ALA A 270 2.59 9.12 -7.63
C ALA A 270 1.94 8.77 -8.97
N VAL A 271 2.45 7.75 -9.68
CA VAL A 271 2.00 7.39 -11.03
C VAL A 271 0.54 6.92 -11.10
N PRO A 272 0.01 6.07 -10.18
CA PRO A 272 -1.41 5.72 -10.13
C PRO A 272 -2.36 6.90 -9.92
N TYR A 273 -1.86 8.02 -9.38
CA TYR A 273 -2.60 9.26 -9.28
C TYR A 273 -2.50 10.08 -10.58
N LEU A 274 -1.31 10.21 -11.13
CA LEU A 274 -1.04 11.06 -12.30
C LEU A 274 -1.57 10.48 -13.61
N LEU A 275 -1.46 9.14 -13.83
CA LEU A 275 -1.85 8.51 -15.10
C LEU A 275 -3.35 8.65 -15.42
N PRO A 276 -4.28 8.38 -14.48
CA PRO A 276 -5.70 8.58 -14.76
C PRO A 276 -6.03 10.02 -15.09
N LEU A 277 -5.40 10.99 -14.41
CA LEU A 277 -5.60 12.41 -14.67
C LEU A 277 -5.04 12.83 -16.03
N LEU A 278 -3.86 12.33 -16.41
CA LEU A 278 -3.29 12.54 -17.75
C LEU A 278 -4.25 12.03 -18.84
N PHE A 279 -4.78 10.82 -18.69
CA PHE A 279 -5.67 10.25 -19.69
C PHE A 279 -7.02 10.96 -19.77
N GLN A 280 -7.59 11.37 -18.62
CA GLN A 280 -8.90 12.04 -18.60
C GLN A 280 -8.81 13.52 -18.92
N ILE A 281 -7.89 14.27 -18.31
CA ILE A 281 -7.74 15.71 -18.50
C ILE A 281 -6.84 16.00 -19.71
N GLY A 282 -5.67 15.38 -19.78
CA GLY A 282 -4.68 15.65 -20.82
C GLY A 282 -5.08 15.12 -22.19
N PHE A 283 -5.73 13.93 -22.27
CA PHE A 283 -6.16 13.32 -23.53
C PHE A 283 -7.66 13.47 -23.78
N GLY A 284 -8.47 13.92 -22.81
CA GLY A 284 -9.92 14.02 -22.93
C GLY A 284 -10.65 12.69 -23.00
N LEU A 285 -10.03 11.60 -22.51
CA LEU A 285 -10.64 10.28 -22.53
C LEU A 285 -11.70 10.13 -21.44
N SER A 286 -12.71 9.29 -21.72
CA SER A 286 -13.68 8.93 -20.68
C SER A 286 -13.00 8.13 -19.55
N PRO A 287 -13.57 8.14 -18.33
CA PRO A 287 -13.06 7.33 -17.21
C PRO A 287 -12.90 5.85 -17.56
N PHE A 288 -13.82 5.31 -18.38
CA PHE A 288 -13.77 3.92 -18.83
C PHE A 288 -12.57 3.66 -19.76
N GLN A 289 -12.34 4.53 -20.75
CA GLN A 289 -11.19 4.42 -21.66
C GLN A 289 -9.87 4.56 -20.93
N SER A 290 -9.79 5.52 -19.96
CA SER A 290 -8.66 5.66 -19.07
C SER A 290 -8.39 4.38 -18.28
N GLY A 291 -9.43 3.78 -17.73
CA GLY A 291 -9.36 2.50 -17.02
C GLY A 291 -8.81 1.35 -17.87
N LEU A 292 -9.24 1.25 -19.13
CA LEU A 292 -8.73 0.23 -20.07
C LEU A 292 -7.22 0.38 -20.33
N LEU A 293 -6.71 1.61 -20.48
CA LEU A 293 -5.28 1.84 -20.64
C LEU A 293 -4.49 1.44 -19.39
N LEU A 294 -5.04 1.67 -18.21
CA LEU A 294 -4.41 1.29 -16.96
C LEU A 294 -4.34 -0.22 -16.74
N LEU A 295 -5.20 -1.02 -17.41
CA LEU A 295 -5.09 -2.49 -17.39
C LEU A 295 -3.74 -2.98 -17.88
N ALA A 296 -3.08 -2.27 -18.82
CA ALA A 296 -1.74 -2.62 -19.26
C ALA A 296 -0.74 -2.66 -18.08
N SER A 297 -0.81 -1.69 -17.18
CA SER A 297 0.01 -1.69 -15.95
C SER A 297 -0.33 -2.88 -15.04
N ALA A 298 -1.61 -3.21 -14.89
CA ALA A 298 -2.04 -4.33 -14.07
C ALA A 298 -1.55 -5.67 -14.65
N VAL A 299 -1.64 -5.84 -15.97
CA VAL A 299 -1.13 -7.02 -16.67
C VAL A 299 0.40 -7.13 -16.53
N GLY A 300 1.13 -6.02 -16.70
CA GLY A 300 2.57 -5.97 -16.47
C GLY A 300 2.95 -6.36 -15.05
N ASN A 301 2.25 -5.78 -14.06
CA ASN A 301 2.47 -6.05 -12.65
C ASN A 301 2.21 -7.54 -12.30
N LEU A 302 1.16 -8.13 -12.84
CA LEU A 302 0.86 -9.55 -12.66
C LEU A 302 1.86 -10.44 -13.37
N GLY A 303 2.20 -10.13 -14.64
CA GLY A 303 3.12 -10.90 -15.47
C GLY A 303 4.53 -11.00 -14.85
N MET A 304 5.03 -9.93 -14.23
CA MET A 304 6.33 -9.95 -13.57
C MET A 304 6.42 -10.97 -12.44
N LYS A 305 5.31 -11.30 -11.78
CA LYS A 305 5.32 -12.25 -10.66
C LYS A 305 5.83 -13.64 -11.06
N ALA A 306 5.56 -14.07 -12.28
CA ALA A 306 6.04 -15.36 -12.78
C ALA A 306 7.58 -15.42 -12.90
N GLY A 307 8.22 -14.30 -13.23
CA GLY A 307 9.67 -14.22 -13.44
C GLY A 307 10.47 -13.69 -12.25
N THR A 308 9.80 -13.05 -11.27
CA THR A 308 10.50 -12.31 -10.19
C THR A 308 11.50 -13.18 -9.43
N SER A 309 11.11 -14.39 -9.01
CA SER A 309 11.99 -15.27 -8.25
C SER A 309 13.20 -15.69 -9.08
N TRP A 310 13.00 -16.10 -10.33
CA TRP A 310 14.08 -16.48 -11.23
C TRP A 310 15.07 -15.33 -11.48
N ILE A 311 14.56 -14.10 -11.68
CA ILE A 311 15.40 -12.93 -11.89
C ILE A 311 16.23 -12.62 -10.65
N LEU A 312 15.62 -12.64 -9.45
CA LEU A 312 16.33 -12.40 -8.20
C LEU A 312 17.36 -13.47 -7.90
N ASP A 313 17.06 -14.73 -8.16
CA ASP A 313 18.00 -15.85 -7.98
C ASP A 313 19.18 -15.75 -8.95
N ARG A 314 18.91 -15.36 -10.22
CA ARG A 314 19.97 -15.30 -11.25
C ARG A 314 20.89 -14.10 -11.11
N PHE A 315 20.35 -12.90 -10.85
CA PHE A 315 21.08 -11.63 -10.93
C PHE A 315 21.41 -11.04 -9.56
N GLY A 316 20.75 -11.48 -8.48
CA GLY A 316 20.94 -10.97 -7.11
C GLY A 316 20.20 -9.66 -6.84
N PHE A 317 19.88 -9.43 -5.57
CA PHE A 317 19.01 -8.33 -5.13
C PHE A 317 19.58 -6.94 -5.47
N ARG A 318 20.89 -6.71 -5.28
CA ARG A 318 21.53 -5.41 -5.55
C ARG A 318 21.45 -5.02 -7.02
N ARG A 319 21.83 -5.93 -7.93
CA ARG A 319 21.79 -5.64 -9.37
C ARG A 319 20.38 -5.42 -9.85
N VAL A 320 19.45 -6.28 -9.41
CA VAL A 320 18.03 -6.17 -9.77
C VAL A 320 17.47 -4.84 -9.28
N ALA A 321 17.71 -4.44 -8.02
CA ALA A 321 17.21 -3.17 -7.48
C ALA A 321 17.74 -1.96 -8.27
N LEU A 322 19.04 -1.95 -8.65
CA LEU A 322 19.64 -0.87 -9.43
C LEU A 322 19.08 -0.78 -10.86
N VAL A 323 19.00 -1.90 -11.55
CA VAL A 323 18.47 -1.93 -12.92
C VAL A 323 16.99 -1.58 -12.93
N ASP A 324 16.23 -2.15 -12.00
CA ASP A 324 14.78 -1.95 -11.93
C ASP A 324 14.41 -0.50 -11.58
N VAL A 325 15.11 0.12 -10.59
CA VAL A 325 14.84 1.54 -10.28
C VAL A 325 15.21 2.47 -11.43
N THR A 326 16.23 2.10 -12.22
CA THR A 326 16.57 2.86 -13.42
C THR A 326 15.47 2.76 -14.46
N ILE A 327 14.98 1.55 -14.74
CA ILE A 327 13.90 1.32 -15.70
C ILE A 327 12.61 2.00 -15.22
N VAL A 328 12.24 1.86 -13.93
CA VAL A 328 11.06 2.51 -13.40
C VAL A 328 11.12 4.04 -13.50
N GLY A 329 12.29 4.63 -13.21
CA GLY A 329 12.49 6.07 -13.34
C GLY A 329 12.34 6.54 -14.79
N VAL A 330 13.00 5.85 -15.73
CA VAL A 330 12.93 6.16 -17.17
C VAL A 330 11.50 6.01 -17.70
N PHE A 331 10.81 4.91 -17.39
CA PHE A 331 9.43 4.69 -17.86
C PHE A 331 8.41 5.58 -17.16
N THR A 332 8.66 6.01 -15.92
CA THR A 332 7.88 7.08 -15.27
C THR A 332 8.02 8.39 -16.04
N ILE A 333 9.24 8.79 -16.42
CA ILE A 333 9.46 9.97 -17.27
C ILE A 333 8.79 9.77 -18.62
N ALA A 334 8.91 8.61 -19.24
CA ALA A 334 8.28 8.30 -20.53
C ALA A 334 6.75 8.45 -20.49
N CYS A 335 6.10 8.14 -19.36
CA CYS A 335 4.66 8.41 -19.20
C CYS A 335 4.32 9.89 -19.40
N GLY A 336 5.20 10.84 -18.99
CA GLY A 336 4.99 12.27 -19.18
C GLY A 336 5.11 12.74 -20.64
N TRP A 337 5.72 11.95 -21.52
CA TRP A 337 5.83 12.23 -22.95
C TRP A 337 4.71 11.65 -23.79
N LEU A 338 3.80 10.89 -23.19
CA LEU A 338 2.60 10.39 -23.86
C LEU A 338 1.66 11.55 -24.21
N THR A 339 1.06 11.47 -25.39
CA THR A 339 0.09 12.45 -25.91
C THR A 339 -1.12 11.73 -26.51
N ALA A 340 -2.21 12.43 -26.74
CA ALA A 340 -3.39 11.86 -27.40
C ALA A 340 -3.09 11.33 -28.81
N SER A 341 -2.05 11.87 -29.49
CA SER A 341 -1.59 11.42 -30.80
C SER A 341 -0.61 10.25 -30.75
N THR A 342 -0.13 9.86 -29.57
CA THR A 342 0.78 8.71 -29.42
C THR A 342 0.07 7.42 -29.83
N PRO A 343 0.69 6.58 -30.69
CA PRO A 343 0.10 5.31 -31.07
C PRO A 343 -0.26 4.46 -29.84
N LEU A 344 -1.46 3.87 -29.85
CA LEU A 344 -1.99 3.08 -28.74
C LEU A 344 -1.00 2.00 -28.26
N ALA A 345 -0.32 1.33 -29.20
CA ALA A 345 0.66 0.30 -28.88
C ALA A 345 1.83 0.83 -28.04
N ILE A 346 2.30 2.05 -28.31
CA ILE A 346 3.38 2.69 -27.54
C ILE A 346 2.86 3.06 -26.13
N THR A 347 1.66 3.63 -26.02
CA THR A 347 1.03 3.96 -24.73
C THR A 347 0.88 2.71 -23.87
N LEU A 348 0.33 1.62 -24.44
CA LEU A 348 0.16 0.35 -23.73
C LEU A 348 1.52 -0.25 -23.34
N PHE A 349 2.54 -0.18 -24.21
CA PHE A 349 3.88 -0.69 -23.91
C PHE A 349 4.53 0.07 -22.76
N VAL A 350 4.49 1.41 -22.75
CA VAL A 350 5.08 2.23 -21.69
C VAL A 350 4.41 1.93 -20.35
N VAL A 351 3.07 1.90 -20.33
CA VAL A 351 2.28 1.63 -19.11
C VAL A 351 2.48 0.18 -18.64
N PHE A 352 2.62 -0.79 -19.57
CA PHE A 352 2.90 -2.18 -19.26
C PHE A 352 4.28 -2.36 -18.60
N VAL A 353 5.33 -1.76 -19.18
CA VAL A 353 6.70 -1.85 -18.63
C VAL A 353 6.77 -1.18 -17.25
N TYR A 354 6.11 -0.03 -17.07
CA TYR A 354 5.96 0.57 -15.74
C TYR A 354 5.33 -0.41 -14.76
N GLY A 355 4.29 -1.14 -15.16
CA GLY A 355 3.65 -2.16 -14.32
C GLY A 355 4.58 -3.32 -13.96
N LEU A 356 5.38 -3.82 -14.92
CA LEU A 356 6.40 -4.84 -14.70
C LEU A 356 7.41 -4.41 -13.62
N THR A 357 8.01 -3.23 -13.78
CA THR A 357 9.05 -2.71 -12.88
C THR A 357 8.49 -2.40 -11.50
N ARG A 358 7.28 -1.82 -11.42
CA ARG A 358 6.59 -1.62 -10.14
C ARG A 358 6.48 -2.93 -9.36
N SER A 359 6.06 -4.03 -10.00
CA SER A 359 5.92 -5.33 -9.36
C SER A 359 7.26 -5.88 -8.86
N MET A 360 8.29 -5.75 -9.70
CA MET A 360 9.65 -6.17 -9.36
C MET A 360 10.17 -5.42 -8.15
N GLN A 361 10.07 -4.09 -8.15
CA GLN A 361 10.55 -3.24 -7.07
C GLN A 361 9.88 -3.56 -5.74
N PHE A 362 8.54 -3.67 -5.73
CA PHE A 362 7.82 -4.00 -4.50
C PHE A 362 8.20 -5.37 -3.93
N THR A 363 8.37 -6.38 -4.78
CA THR A 363 8.74 -7.73 -4.33
C THR A 363 10.19 -7.79 -3.87
N THR A 364 11.11 -7.16 -4.60
CA THR A 364 12.53 -7.06 -4.24
C THR A 364 12.70 -6.42 -2.88
N LEU A 365 12.08 -5.25 -2.65
CA LEU A 365 12.14 -4.54 -1.38
C LEU A 365 11.50 -5.32 -0.24
N ALA A 366 10.32 -5.91 -0.47
CA ALA A 366 9.62 -6.69 0.55
C ALA A 366 10.40 -7.94 0.98
N THR A 367 11.10 -8.58 0.05
CA THR A 367 11.93 -9.76 0.36
C THR A 367 13.23 -9.36 1.06
N LEU A 368 13.92 -8.35 0.55
CA LEU A 368 15.17 -7.86 1.10
C LEU A 368 15.01 -7.28 2.51
N ALA A 369 13.85 -6.68 2.81
CA ALA A 369 13.54 -6.17 4.14
C ALA A 369 13.66 -7.22 5.24
N TYR A 370 13.38 -8.49 4.94
CA TYR A 370 13.43 -9.57 5.94
C TYR A 370 14.64 -10.51 5.79
N ALA A 371 15.52 -10.26 4.82
CA ALA A 371 16.65 -11.13 4.50
C ALA A 371 17.58 -11.37 5.70
N ASP A 372 17.93 -10.32 6.43
CA ASP A 372 18.91 -10.32 7.52
C ASP A 372 18.31 -9.97 8.88
N ILE A 373 16.98 -9.81 8.97
CA ILE A 373 16.30 -9.52 10.24
C ILE A 373 16.37 -10.73 11.17
N PRO A 374 16.86 -10.57 12.42
CA PRO A 374 16.81 -11.62 13.44
C PRO A 374 15.37 -11.96 13.81
N ALA A 375 15.11 -13.24 14.13
CA ALA A 375 13.76 -13.71 14.49
C ALA A 375 13.10 -12.88 15.61
N ARG A 376 13.88 -12.45 16.60
CA ARG A 376 13.42 -11.61 17.72
C ARG A 376 12.94 -10.22 17.31
N GLN A 377 13.38 -9.70 16.15
CA GLN A 377 13.03 -8.36 15.66
C GLN A 377 11.97 -8.41 14.54
N THR A 378 11.46 -9.59 14.15
CA THR A 378 10.53 -9.74 13.03
C THR A 378 9.24 -8.94 13.22
N SER A 379 8.71 -8.88 14.45
CA SER A 379 7.51 -8.10 14.78
C SER A 379 7.74 -6.61 14.57
N ALA A 380 8.80 -6.07 15.17
CA ALA A 380 9.18 -4.67 15.04
C ALA A 380 9.45 -4.29 13.57
N ALA A 381 10.16 -5.14 12.84
CA ALA A 381 10.42 -4.95 11.41
C ALA A 381 9.12 -4.97 10.58
N SER A 382 8.20 -5.89 10.87
CA SER A 382 6.90 -5.96 10.17
C SER A 382 6.04 -4.72 10.41
N THR A 383 6.01 -4.24 11.65
CA THR A 383 5.27 -3.02 12.02
C THR A 383 5.86 -1.80 11.34
N LEU A 384 7.18 -1.58 11.45
CA LEU A 384 7.86 -0.43 10.84
C LEU A 384 7.76 -0.46 9.31
N TRP A 385 7.92 -1.64 8.68
CA TRP A 385 7.73 -1.82 7.25
C TRP A 385 6.31 -1.47 6.80
N SER A 386 5.29 -1.94 7.51
CA SER A 386 3.89 -1.69 7.17
C SER A 386 3.52 -0.22 7.34
N ALA A 387 3.99 0.43 8.41
CA ALA A 387 3.82 1.86 8.62
C ALA A 387 4.50 2.67 7.50
N ALA A 388 5.75 2.35 7.18
CA ALA A 388 6.47 3.00 6.08
C ALA A 388 5.78 2.79 4.73
N GLN A 389 5.25 1.59 4.47
CA GLN A 389 4.50 1.29 3.25
C GLN A 389 3.24 2.15 3.14
N GLN A 390 2.47 2.27 4.24
CA GLN A 390 1.25 3.09 4.27
C GLN A 390 1.56 4.58 4.06
N MET A 391 2.59 5.09 4.75
CA MET A 391 3.05 6.48 4.56
C MET A 391 3.43 6.77 3.11
N THR A 392 4.15 5.86 2.45
CA THR A 392 4.62 6.09 1.08
C THR A 392 3.49 6.09 0.03
N ILE A 393 2.36 5.47 0.32
CA ILE A 393 1.16 5.56 -0.54
C ILE A 393 0.61 6.99 -0.49
N GLY A 394 0.34 7.50 0.71
CA GLY A 394 -0.15 8.86 0.89
C GLY A 394 0.84 9.92 0.39
N MET A 395 2.12 9.80 0.74
CA MET A 395 3.17 10.71 0.28
C MET A 395 3.34 10.69 -1.24
N GLY A 396 3.12 9.55 -1.90
CA GLY A 396 3.16 9.43 -3.36
C GLY A 396 2.07 10.25 -4.03
N ILE A 397 0.83 10.13 -3.53
CA ILE A 397 -0.31 10.93 -4.01
C ILE A 397 -0.05 12.42 -3.79
N ALA A 398 0.37 12.82 -2.57
CA ALA A 398 0.69 14.19 -2.23
C ALA A 398 1.80 14.75 -3.12
N PHE A 399 2.86 13.97 -3.36
CA PHE A 399 3.95 14.35 -4.24
C PHE A 399 3.47 14.57 -5.68
N GLY A 400 2.66 13.64 -6.21
CA GLY A 400 2.08 13.79 -7.55
C GLY A 400 1.20 15.02 -7.69
N ALA A 401 0.32 15.28 -6.71
CA ALA A 401 -0.54 16.46 -6.68
C ALA A 401 0.27 17.76 -6.57
N LEU A 402 1.28 17.78 -5.68
CA LEU A 402 2.17 18.94 -5.51
C LEU A 402 2.98 19.22 -6.79
N ALA A 403 3.57 18.20 -7.39
CA ALA A 403 4.36 18.35 -8.61
C ALA A 403 3.53 18.91 -9.76
N LEU A 404 2.29 18.41 -9.92
CA LEU A 404 1.36 18.88 -10.93
C LEU A 404 0.97 20.36 -10.70
N ARG A 405 0.69 20.73 -9.45
CA ARG A 405 0.34 22.10 -9.08
C ARG A 405 1.52 23.08 -9.23
N VAL A 406 2.72 22.67 -8.84
CA VAL A 406 3.93 23.48 -9.05
C VAL A 406 4.17 23.72 -10.55
N ALA A 407 4.01 22.68 -11.37
CA ALA A 407 4.11 22.83 -12.83
C ALA A 407 3.10 23.86 -13.38
N ALA A 408 1.83 23.77 -12.99
CA ALA A 408 0.79 24.72 -13.38
C ALA A 408 1.10 26.15 -12.91
N SER A 409 1.56 26.32 -11.67
CA SER A 409 1.92 27.64 -11.13
C SER A 409 3.11 28.28 -11.85
N LEU A 410 4.12 27.49 -12.22
CA LEU A 410 5.28 27.97 -13.01
C LEU A 410 4.88 28.40 -14.43
N ARG A 411 3.82 27.84 -14.99
CA ARG A 411 3.24 28.22 -16.27
C ARG A 411 2.42 29.54 -16.16
N GLY A 412 2.15 30.02 -14.94
CA GLY A 412 1.38 31.26 -14.70
C GLY A 412 -0.09 31.02 -14.33
N ASP A 413 -0.54 29.76 -14.22
CA ASP A 413 -1.87 29.43 -13.66
C ASP A 413 -1.79 29.38 -12.13
N ALA A 414 -1.90 30.54 -11.49
CA ALA A 414 -1.87 30.66 -10.02
C ALA A 414 -3.03 29.93 -9.32
N THR A 415 -4.13 29.64 -10.04
CA THR A 415 -5.30 28.94 -9.50
C THR A 415 -5.07 27.42 -9.44
N GLY A 416 -4.23 26.87 -10.32
CA GLY A 416 -3.96 25.45 -10.42
C GLY A 416 -5.21 24.62 -10.73
N VAL A 417 -6.20 25.21 -11.42
CA VAL A 417 -7.48 24.57 -11.75
C VAL A 417 -7.46 23.95 -13.14
N HIS A 418 -6.66 24.48 -14.06
CA HIS A 418 -6.61 24.04 -15.46
C HIS A 418 -5.25 23.41 -15.77
N TYR A 419 -5.17 22.10 -15.64
CA TYR A 419 -3.98 21.35 -16.01
C TYR A 419 -3.90 21.13 -17.52
N VAL A 420 -2.71 21.30 -18.08
CA VAL A 420 -2.38 21.01 -19.48
C VAL A 420 -1.33 19.89 -19.56
N LEU A 421 -1.12 19.37 -20.77
CA LEU A 421 -0.18 18.26 -21.01
C LEU A 421 1.24 18.52 -20.46
N ASP A 422 1.73 19.75 -20.56
CA ASP A 422 3.06 20.10 -20.06
C ASP A 422 3.16 20.05 -18.54
N ASP A 423 2.07 20.35 -17.80
CA ASP A 423 2.06 20.23 -16.34
C ASP A 423 2.24 18.74 -15.94
N PHE A 424 1.55 17.82 -16.63
CA PHE A 424 1.72 16.39 -16.43
C PHE A 424 3.14 15.93 -16.78
N ARG A 425 3.71 16.44 -17.88
CA ARG A 425 5.09 16.13 -18.28
C ARG A 425 6.07 16.44 -17.16
N TRP A 426 6.02 17.63 -16.58
CA TRP A 426 6.89 18.02 -15.47
C TRP A 426 6.64 17.22 -14.20
N ALA A 427 5.38 16.90 -13.89
CA ALA A 427 5.05 16.06 -12.74
C ALA A 427 5.63 14.62 -12.87
N PHE A 428 5.55 14.02 -14.05
CA PHE A 428 6.16 12.72 -14.32
C PHE A 428 7.68 12.76 -14.34
N ILE A 429 8.29 13.83 -14.88
CA ILE A 429 9.75 14.05 -14.82
C ILE A 429 10.18 14.14 -13.36
N ALA A 430 9.50 14.93 -12.53
CA ALA A 430 9.80 15.05 -11.12
C ALA A 430 9.72 13.69 -10.39
N ALA A 431 8.68 12.89 -10.66
CA ALA A 431 8.53 11.56 -10.08
C ALA A 431 9.63 10.59 -10.55
N GLY A 432 9.94 10.58 -11.84
CA GLY A 432 11.00 9.72 -12.38
C GLY A 432 12.39 10.12 -11.90
N VAL A 433 12.68 11.41 -11.81
CA VAL A 433 13.94 11.93 -11.23
C VAL A 433 14.05 11.56 -9.75
N LEU A 434 12.94 11.68 -8.97
CA LEU A 434 12.93 11.25 -7.57
C LEU A 434 13.28 9.76 -7.44
N ALA A 435 12.76 8.90 -8.33
CA ALA A 435 13.14 7.49 -8.36
C ALA A 435 14.64 7.31 -8.67
N LEU A 436 15.17 8.00 -9.68
CA LEU A 436 16.58 7.90 -10.07
C LEU A 436 17.53 8.43 -8.98
N LEU A 437 17.15 9.45 -8.22
CA LEU A 437 17.91 9.97 -7.09
C LEU A 437 18.09 8.94 -5.96
N THR A 438 17.36 7.83 -5.97
CA THR A 438 17.54 6.73 -5.01
C THR A 438 18.68 5.76 -5.38
N LEU A 439 19.22 5.82 -6.60
CA LEU A 439 20.33 4.96 -7.07
C LEU A 439 21.50 4.89 -6.10
N PRO A 440 22.05 6.01 -5.59
CA PRO A 440 23.18 5.96 -4.64
C PRO A 440 22.88 5.18 -3.36
N GLY A 441 21.60 5.19 -2.92
CA GLY A 441 21.17 4.40 -1.77
C GLY A 441 21.23 2.89 -2.02
N TYR A 442 20.82 2.43 -3.21
CA TYR A 442 20.93 1.02 -3.58
C TYR A 442 22.36 0.57 -3.86
N VAL A 443 23.24 1.46 -4.30
CA VAL A 443 24.70 1.16 -4.44
C VAL A 443 25.32 0.79 -3.08
N ARG A 444 24.80 1.32 -1.96
CA ARG A 444 25.27 0.98 -0.60
C ARG A 444 24.90 -0.44 -0.16
N LEU A 445 23.98 -1.13 -0.85
CA LEU A 445 23.73 -2.54 -0.60
C LEU A 445 25.02 -3.34 -0.84
N ALA A 446 25.32 -4.26 0.06
CA ALA A 446 26.40 -5.22 -0.15
C ALA A 446 26.14 -6.06 -1.42
N VAL A 447 27.20 -6.48 -2.09
CA VAL A 447 27.07 -7.26 -3.34
C VAL A 447 26.38 -8.58 -3.08
N ASP A 448 26.58 -9.13 -1.88
CA ASP A 448 26.00 -10.37 -1.36
C ASP A 448 24.70 -10.17 -0.56
N ALA A 449 24.12 -8.96 -0.60
CA ALA A 449 22.85 -8.67 0.09
C ALA A 449 21.76 -9.66 -0.34
N GLY A 450 21.21 -10.42 0.63
CA GLY A 450 20.18 -11.44 0.38
C GLY A 450 20.74 -12.79 -0.14
N ASP A 451 22.05 -12.98 -0.30
CA ASP A 451 22.63 -14.24 -0.80
C ASP A 451 22.32 -15.43 0.13
N ARG A 452 22.11 -15.17 1.42
CA ARG A 452 21.63 -16.20 2.37
C ARG A 452 20.26 -16.77 1.96
N LEU A 453 19.40 -15.96 1.35
CA LEU A 453 18.11 -16.39 0.82
C LEU A 453 18.30 -17.24 -0.46
N ARG A 454 19.24 -16.84 -1.32
CA ARG A 454 19.58 -17.54 -2.58
C ARG A 454 20.26 -18.87 -2.32
N ALA A 455 21.28 -18.90 -1.46
CA ALA A 455 22.03 -20.11 -1.12
C ALA A 455 21.16 -21.19 -0.46
N SER A 456 20.14 -20.78 0.32
CA SER A 456 19.22 -21.73 0.92
C SER A 456 18.14 -22.21 -0.07
N ALA A 457 17.78 -21.41 -1.09
CA ALA A 457 16.86 -21.83 -2.16
C ALA A 457 17.52 -22.84 -3.14
N ALA A 458 18.84 -22.80 -3.29
CA ALA A 458 19.59 -23.75 -4.14
C ALA A 458 19.80 -25.15 -3.50
N ARG A 459 19.55 -25.29 -2.20
CA ARG A 459 19.71 -26.56 -1.44
C ARG A 459 18.39 -27.28 -1.16
N GLY A 460 17.25 -26.76 -1.51
CA GLY A 460 15.90 -27.34 -1.38
C GLY A 460 15.16 -27.43 -2.69
#